data_c7de672cb2f193008bfb0770874bb5e2
#
_entry.id   c7de672cb2f193008bfb0770874bb5e2
#
_cell.length_a   1.000
_cell.length_b   1.000
_cell.length_c   1.000
_cell.angle_alpha   90.00
_cell.angle_beta   90.00
_cell.angle_gamma   90.00
#
_symmetry.space_group_name_H-M   'P 1'
#
loop_
_entity.id
_entity.type
_entity.pdbx_description
1 polymer ?
#
loop_
_entity_poly.entity_id
_entity_poly.type
_entity_poly.pdbx_seq_one_letter_code
_entity_poly.pdbx_strand_id
1 'polypeptide(L)'
;MVNGVVQPRRPVVEAIADAMQFLKKADGAYVPGKIDGPLAGYFTSAHVNEDGSRAMRQLAYPARQHAYFIFTFLRYYAYTGEREWWLRARDLADWDIAHSTPASANYPNLPYSTLVDSQPGGGVDRDSIEPDKAAFLGSGYLAVYEATAEKKYLEAARAVANTLARRQRDNGSWPFRVVPEDGKVQQDFGGAPVFYVEFFERLLRYDDNAAWQRAHDRALSYMLQTHIKDNKWGTYHEDIRVKEEGYLSAEPMSFTADYLFRHAKAHPEYVEMGRQVLRRMEERLVHTEGHAAAPAPAVAEQAGFNHLMPGHTARYCLALADLYAATGDEQVKRRALSAINALTYMQSPAGLFRTFFYSVNPKKADAKRPNWYSQHLFTVCHVLELMPVLPELVPAGQEHVLGSSVFLREVAYKPGQVSFQTIAPAQTVLKLSHTPKFVRAGTSELRRLEPLGASGGNGWSWNKAGLLTVRHDRGVITVEAPRP
;
A
#
# COMPACT_ATOMS: atom_id res chain seq x y z
N MET A 1 10.27 -26.81 -3.44
CA MET A 1 10.07 -25.98 -4.65
C MET A 1 9.36 -26.81 -5.71
N VAL A 2 8.42 -26.21 -6.43
CA VAL A 2 7.78 -26.81 -7.61
C VAL A 2 7.99 -25.84 -8.77
N ASN A 3 8.52 -26.31 -9.89
CA ASN A 3 8.86 -25.49 -11.06
C ASN A 3 9.68 -24.22 -10.73
N GLY A 4 10.61 -24.31 -9.79
CA GLY A 4 11.45 -23.20 -9.35
C GLY A 4 10.79 -22.21 -8.39
N VAL A 5 9.54 -22.45 -7.97
CA VAL A 5 8.80 -21.58 -7.03
C VAL A 5 8.78 -22.23 -5.64
N VAL A 6 9.14 -21.48 -4.62
CA VAL A 6 8.97 -21.87 -3.21
C VAL A 6 7.48 -22.06 -2.96
N GLN A 7 7.10 -23.21 -2.39
CA GLN A 7 5.70 -23.46 -2.07
C GLN A 7 5.33 -22.78 -0.75
N PRO A 8 4.11 -22.29 -0.59
CA PRO A 8 3.69 -21.68 0.66
C PRO A 8 3.55 -22.75 1.76
N ARG A 9 3.82 -22.38 3.01
CA ARG A 9 3.57 -23.24 4.18
C ARG A 9 2.09 -23.58 4.33
N ARG A 10 1.23 -22.66 3.91
CA ARG A 10 -0.22 -22.75 3.84
C ARG A 10 -0.75 -21.76 2.78
N PRO A 11 -1.99 -21.88 2.32
CA PRO A 11 -2.55 -20.92 1.37
C PRO A 11 -2.37 -19.47 1.84
N VAL A 12 -1.92 -18.60 0.93
CA VAL A 12 -1.62 -17.19 1.25
C VAL A 12 -2.85 -16.48 1.80
N VAL A 13 -4.03 -16.77 1.27
CA VAL A 13 -5.29 -16.17 1.73
C VAL A 13 -5.64 -16.55 3.17
N GLU A 14 -5.32 -17.79 3.60
CA GLU A 14 -5.47 -18.22 5.00
C GLU A 14 -4.49 -17.47 5.90
N ALA A 15 -3.25 -17.29 5.43
CA ALA A 15 -2.26 -16.50 6.16
C ALA A 15 -2.71 -15.04 6.34
N ILE A 16 -3.35 -14.45 5.33
CA ILE A 16 -3.94 -13.10 5.42
C ILE A 16 -5.12 -13.09 6.41
N ALA A 17 -6.03 -14.06 6.32
CA ALA A 17 -7.17 -14.15 7.25
C ALA A 17 -6.71 -14.25 8.72
N ASP A 18 -5.73 -15.10 9.01
CA ASP A 18 -5.16 -15.22 10.36
C ASP A 18 -4.42 -13.95 10.80
N ALA A 19 -3.77 -13.26 9.87
CA ALA A 19 -3.14 -11.98 10.16
C ALA A 19 -4.18 -10.92 10.58
N MET A 20 -5.31 -10.87 9.92
CA MET A 20 -6.40 -9.95 10.28
C MET A 20 -7.11 -10.37 11.58
N GLN A 21 -7.21 -11.66 11.87
CA GLN A 21 -7.71 -12.12 13.19
C GLN A 21 -6.72 -11.82 14.33
N PHE A 22 -5.40 -11.95 14.07
CA PHE A 22 -4.38 -11.52 15.02
C PHE A 22 -4.55 -10.03 15.39
N LEU A 23 -4.85 -9.18 14.40
CA LEU A 23 -5.10 -7.77 14.61
C LEU A 23 -6.28 -7.54 15.57
N LYS A 24 -7.42 -8.20 15.34
CA LYS A 24 -8.59 -8.10 16.23
C LYS A 24 -8.24 -8.48 17.67
N LYS A 25 -7.42 -9.51 17.85
CA LYS A 25 -6.94 -9.93 19.16
C LYS A 25 -6.00 -8.91 19.82
N ALA A 26 -5.07 -8.36 19.06
CA ALA A 26 -4.07 -7.40 19.56
C ALA A 26 -4.70 -6.05 19.95
N ASP A 27 -5.74 -5.63 19.25
CA ASP A 27 -6.42 -4.36 19.48
C ASP A 27 -7.50 -4.44 20.56
N GLY A 28 -7.99 -5.64 20.84
CA GLY A 28 -9.20 -5.84 21.64
C GLY A 28 -10.49 -5.58 20.84
N ALA A 29 -11.60 -5.47 21.54
CA ALA A 29 -12.89 -5.23 20.90
C ALA A 29 -12.92 -3.84 20.25
N TYR A 30 -13.17 -3.82 18.95
CA TYR A 30 -13.34 -2.58 18.21
C TYR A 30 -14.70 -1.94 18.54
N VAL A 31 -14.68 -0.66 18.88
CA VAL A 31 -15.89 0.16 19.08
C VAL A 31 -15.85 1.31 18.09
N PRO A 32 -16.79 1.38 17.12
CA PRO A 32 -16.84 2.46 16.14
C PRO A 32 -16.87 3.85 16.77
N GLY A 33 -16.10 4.79 16.22
CA GLY A 33 -16.00 6.16 16.68
C GLY A 33 -15.21 6.38 17.98
N LYS A 34 -14.64 5.32 18.57
CA LYS A 34 -13.80 5.40 19.77
C LYS A 34 -12.34 5.11 19.44
N ILE A 35 -11.70 6.02 18.76
CA ILE A 35 -10.27 5.93 18.43
C ILE A 35 -9.42 6.84 19.34
N ASP A 36 -9.94 7.35 20.40
CA ASP A 36 -9.26 8.24 21.31
C ASP A 36 -8.49 7.48 22.40
N GLY A 37 -7.39 8.05 22.82
CA GLY A 37 -6.58 7.59 23.93
C GLY A 37 -5.76 6.32 23.66
N PRO A 38 -5.68 5.40 24.61
CA PRO A 38 -4.75 4.27 24.55
C PRO A 38 -4.94 3.32 23.38
N LEU A 39 -6.10 3.32 22.72
CA LEU A 39 -6.40 2.49 21.55
C LEU A 39 -5.81 3.09 20.26
N ALA A 40 -5.53 4.38 20.22
CA ALA A 40 -4.70 4.98 19.16
C ALA A 40 -3.36 4.25 18.99
N GLY A 41 -2.98 3.44 19.97
CA GLY A 41 -1.75 2.67 19.93
C GLY A 41 -1.64 1.60 18.84
N TYR A 42 -2.71 1.09 18.23
CA TYR A 42 -2.56 0.17 17.12
C TYR A 42 -2.22 0.90 15.80
N PHE A 43 -2.32 2.21 15.82
CA PHE A 43 -2.00 3.09 14.71
C PHE A 43 -0.52 3.47 14.62
N THR A 44 0.31 2.85 15.42
CA THR A 44 1.69 3.28 15.59
C THR A 44 2.66 2.11 15.51
N SER A 45 3.96 2.40 15.54
CA SER A 45 5.02 1.39 15.58
C SER A 45 5.08 0.64 16.92
N ALA A 46 3.93 0.26 17.48
CA ALA A 46 3.89 -0.53 18.70
C ALA A 46 4.64 -1.85 18.53
N HIS A 47 5.39 -2.24 19.56
CA HIS A 47 5.92 -3.58 19.65
C HIS A 47 4.81 -4.53 20.10
N VAL A 48 4.66 -5.64 19.40
CA VAL A 48 3.71 -6.70 19.73
C VAL A 48 4.43 -8.02 19.94
N ASN A 49 3.97 -8.78 20.91
CA ASN A 49 4.39 -10.15 21.13
C ASN A 49 3.64 -11.11 20.21
N GLU A 50 4.15 -12.31 20.03
CA GLU A 50 3.52 -13.32 19.16
C GLU A 50 2.13 -13.77 19.63
N ASP A 51 1.80 -13.58 20.90
CA ASP A 51 0.49 -13.87 21.48
C ASP A 51 -0.54 -12.75 21.30
N GLY A 52 -0.14 -11.60 20.73
CA GLY A 52 -0.96 -10.43 20.52
C GLY A 52 -0.91 -9.42 21.68
N SER A 53 -0.20 -9.72 22.78
CA SER A 53 0.00 -8.72 23.83
C SER A 53 0.96 -7.63 23.35
N ARG A 54 0.75 -6.39 23.83
CA ARG A 54 1.59 -5.26 23.45
C ARG A 54 2.75 -5.09 24.43
N ALA A 55 3.98 -5.17 23.90
CA ALA A 55 5.19 -4.98 24.70
C ALA A 55 5.51 -3.50 24.91
N MET A 56 5.25 -2.64 23.91
CA MET A 56 5.50 -1.20 23.98
C MET A 56 4.56 -0.46 23.03
N ARG A 57 4.16 0.76 23.40
CA ARG A 57 3.40 1.66 22.54
C ARG A 57 4.24 2.85 22.12
N GLN A 58 4.11 3.23 20.88
CA GLN A 58 4.75 4.42 20.33
C GLN A 58 3.77 5.15 19.43
N LEU A 59 3.61 6.45 19.63
CA LEU A 59 2.88 7.34 18.72
C LEU A 59 3.87 7.85 17.65
N ALA A 60 4.35 6.93 16.80
CA ALA A 60 5.31 7.23 15.75
C ALA A 60 4.67 7.06 14.38
N TYR A 61 4.97 7.97 13.47
CA TYR A 61 4.63 7.90 12.05
C TYR A 61 3.14 7.75 11.72
N PRO A 62 2.20 8.47 12.39
CA PRO A 62 0.78 8.32 12.09
C PRO A 62 0.51 8.56 10.60
N ALA A 63 1.01 9.62 10.00
CA ALA A 63 0.79 9.93 8.60
C ALA A 63 1.10 8.75 7.65
N ARG A 64 2.23 8.08 7.85
CA ARG A 64 2.60 6.93 7.01
C ARG A 64 1.80 5.68 7.35
N GLN A 65 1.73 5.35 8.63
CA GLN A 65 1.18 4.07 9.07
C GLN A 65 -0.33 4.01 8.91
N HIS A 66 -1.03 5.11 9.19
CA HIS A 66 -2.47 5.17 8.99
C HIS A 66 -2.85 5.04 7.51
N ALA A 67 -2.06 5.59 6.59
CA ALA A 67 -2.29 5.36 5.16
C ALA A 67 -2.27 3.86 4.82
N TYR A 68 -1.26 3.12 5.28
CA TYR A 68 -1.20 1.67 5.08
C TYR A 68 -2.36 0.93 5.72
N PHE A 69 -2.76 1.31 6.92
CA PHE A 69 -3.88 0.69 7.62
C PHE A 69 -5.20 0.94 6.90
N ILE A 70 -5.43 2.17 6.44
CA ILE A 70 -6.60 2.53 5.64
C ILE A 70 -6.65 1.67 4.36
N PHE A 71 -5.56 1.58 3.62
CA PHE A 71 -5.50 0.76 2.40
C PHE A 71 -5.72 -0.72 2.71
N THR A 72 -5.10 -1.24 3.76
CA THR A 72 -5.26 -2.63 4.18
C THR A 72 -6.72 -2.93 4.51
N PHE A 73 -7.33 -2.10 5.34
CA PHE A 73 -8.70 -2.31 5.81
C PHE A 73 -9.72 -2.21 4.66
N LEU A 74 -9.57 -1.25 3.77
CA LEU A 74 -10.47 -1.11 2.64
C LEU A 74 -10.29 -2.22 1.59
N ARG A 75 -9.06 -2.70 1.34
CA ARG A 75 -8.83 -3.86 0.48
C ARG A 75 -9.39 -5.13 1.09
N TYR A 76 -9.17 -5.35 2.39
CA TYR A 76 -9.70 -6.53 3.07
C TYR A 76 -11.23 -6.49 3.18
N TYR A 77 -11.81 -5.30 3.38
CA TYR A 77 -13.25 -5.11 3.26
C TYR A 77 -13.77 -5.49 1.87
N ALA A 78 -13.11 -5.04 0.82
CA ALA A 78 -13.49 -5.41 -0.55
C ALA A 78 -13.40 -6.93 -0.78
N TYR A 79 -12.38 -7.57 -0.21
CA TYR A 79 -12.15 -9.01 -0.31
C TYR A 79 -13.19 -9.86 0.47
N THR A 80 -13.62 -9.41 1.66
CA THR A 80 -14.47 -10.20 2.57
C THR A 80 -15.92 -9.72 2.66
N GLY A 81 -16.19 -8.43 2.42
CA GLY A 81 -17.47 -7.78 2.73
C GLY A 81 -17.65 -7.43 4.21
N GLU A 82 -16.67 -7.73 5.09
CA GLU A 82 -16.77 -7.47 6.54
C GLU A 82 -16.73 -5.97 6.82
N ARG A 83 -17.88 -5.39 7.17
CA ARG A 83 -18.08 -3.94 7.38
C ARG A 83 -17.18 -3.34 8.48
N GLU A 84 -16.75 -4.12 9.44
CA GLU A 84 -15.85 -3.65 10.52
C GLU A 84 -14.58 -3.00 9.95
N TRP A 85 -13.99 -3.58 8.91
CA TRP A 85 -12.76 -3.05 8.32
C TRP A 85 -12.96 -1.71 7.63
N TRP A 86 -14.11 -1.54 6.98
CA TRP A 86 -14.51 -0.26 6.41
C TRP A 86 -14.68 0.82 7.50
N LEU A 87 -15.33 0.47 8.64
CA LEU A 87 -15.48 1.37 9.77
C LEU A 87 -14.14 1.77 10.37
N ARG A 88 -13.21 0.83 10.54
CA ARG A 88 -11.86 1.10 11.05
C ARG A 88 -11.08 2.07 10.14
N ALA A 89 -11.16 1.91 8.83
CA ALA A 89 -10.52 2.82 7.88
C ALA A 89 -11.08 4.25 7.98
N ARG A 90 -12.39 4.37 8.10
CA ARG A 90 -13.09 5.66 8.27
C ARG A 90 -12.66 6.34 9.57
N ASP A 91 -12.70 5.62 10.67
CA ASP A 91 -12.37 6.15 11.98
C ASP A 91 -10.90 6.63 12.05
N LEU A 92 -9.97 5.93 11.40
CA LEU A 92 -8.58 6.38 11.26
C LEU A 92 -8.48 7.72 10.54
N ALA A 93 -9.14 7.85 9.40
CA ALA A 93 -9.13 9.11 8.65
C ALA A 93 -9.77 10.26 9.45
N ASP A 94 -10.83 9.99 10.21
CA ASP A 94 -11.45 10.98 11.10
C ASP A 94 -10.48 11.43 12.19
N TRP A 95 -9.74 10.50 12.78
CA TRP A 95 -8.74 10.82 13.79
C TRP A 95 -7.61 11.69 13.20
N ASP A 96 -7.06 11.33 12.04
CA ASP A 96 -5.99 12.07 11.40
C ASP A 96 -6.42 13.49 11.01
N ILE A 97 -7.64 13.66 10.50
CA ILE A 97 -8.19 15.00 10.19
C ILE A 97 -8.27 15.83 11.46
N ALA A 98 -8.74 15.25 12.57
CA ALA A 98 -8.86 15.96 13.84
C ALA A 98 -7.50 16.29 14.48
N HIS A 99 -6.43 15.57 14.14
CA HIS A 99 -5.08 15.73 14.70
C HIS A 99 -4.07 16.26 13.66
N SER A 100 -4.53 16.90 12.61
CA SER A 100 -3.67 17.57 11.64
C SER A 100 -3.16 18.92 12.16
N THR A 101 -2.12 19.44 11.54
CA THR A 101 -1.55 20.77 11.87
C THR A 101 -2.59 21.88 11.73
N PRO A 102 -2.59 22.88 12.64
CA PRO A 102 -3.58 23.94 12.63
C PRO A 102 -3.50 24.81 11.38
N ALA A 103 -4.61 25.44 11.03
CA ALA A 103 -4.70 26.33 9.88
C ALA A 103 -3.72 27.55 9.93
N SER A 104 -3.28 27.91 11.13
CA SER A 104 -2.31 29.00 11.36
C SER A 104 -0.85 28.57 11.15
N ALA A 105 -0.57 27.26 11.03
CA ALA A 105 0.78 26.77 10.83
C ALA A 105 1.34 27.15 9.45
N ASN A 106 2.64 27.16 9.33
CA ASN A 106 3.33 27.35 8.05
C ASN A 106 3.05 26.21 7.05
N TYR A 107 2.89 24.98 7.59
CA TYR A 107 2.41 23.81 6.86
C TYR A 107 1.04 23.39 7.41
N PRO A 108 -0.06 24.07 7.06
CA PRO A 108 -1.38 23.83 7.62
C PRO A 108 -2.03 22.57 7.07
N ASN A 109 -2.92 21.96 7.87
CA ASN A 109 -3.77 20.83 7.50
C ASN A 109 -3.00 19.58 7.05
N LEU A 110 -1.78 19.41 7.51
CA LEU A 110 -1.00 18.20 7.25
C LEU A 110 -1.02 17.27 8.47
N PRO A 111 -1.11 15.96 8.25
CA PRO A 111 -0.96 15.00 9.33
C PRO A 111 0.48 15.02 9.86
N TYR A 112 0.65 14.88 11.15
CA TYR A 112 1.98 14.78 11.77
C TYR A 112 2.67 13.48 11.40
N SER A 113 3.99 13.54 11.22
CA SER A 113 4.83 12.35 11.13
C SER A 113 5.02 11.69 12.48
N THR A 114 5.13 12.51 13.54
CA THR A 114 5.21 12.06 14.91
C THR A 114 4.52 13.06 15.82
N LEU A 115 3.74 12.55 16.76
CA LEU A 115 3.20 13.31 17.87
C LEU A 115 4.04 13.11 19.12
N VAL A 116 3.76 13.87 20.17
CA VAL A 116 4.52 13.99 21.43
C VAL A 116 5.03 12.66 21.99
N ASP A 117 6.21 12.65 22.57
CA ASP A 117 6.83 11.56 23.35
C ASP A 117 7.00 10.22 22.60
N SER A 118 7.01 10.25 21.29
CA SER A 118 7.38 9.06 20.54
C SER A 118 8.86 8.72 20.75
N GLN A 119 9.14 7.44 20.79
CA GLN A 119 10.44 6.84 20.99
C GLN A 119 10.83 5.95 19.82
N PRO A 120 10.79 6.32 18.61
CA PRO A 120 11.56 5.59 17.61
C PRO A 120 12.97 6.16 17.54
N GLY A 121 13.84 5.41 17.02
CA GLY A 121 15.23 5.61 16.78
C GLY A 121 15.83 7.00 16.77
N GLY A 122 15.76 7.74 17.82
CA GLY A 122 16.49 8.98 17.97
C GLY A 122 15.66 10.23 18.30
N GLY A 123 14.36 10.15 18.37
CA GLY A 123 13.50 11.29 18.79
C GLY A 123 13.63 12.53 17.90
N VAL A 124 13.97 12.33 16.61
CA VAL A 124 14.19 13.42 15.64
C VAL A 124 12.93 13.93 14.99
N ASP A 125 11.88 13.21 15.10
CA ASP A 125 10.60 13.36 14.37
C ASP A 125 9.46 13.81 15.25
N ARG A 126 9.75 14.20 16.50
CA ARG A 126 8.77 14.76 17.42
C ARG A 126 8.16 16.03 16.83
N ASP A 127 6.82 16.10 16.86
CA ASP A 127 6.03 17.26 16.39
C ASP A 127 6.51 17.78 15.03
N SER A 128 6.79 16.87 14.12
CA SER A 128 7.31 17.16 12.79
C SER A 128 6.40 16.71 11.68
N ILE A 129 6.58 17.29 10.50
CA ILE A 129 5.95 16.87 9.25
C ILE A 129 7.02 16.32 8.32
N GLU A 130 6.74 15.16 7.75
CA GLU A 130 7.37 14.64 6.55
C GLU A 130 6.39 14.82 5.39
N PRO A 131 6.60 15.80 4.52
CA PRO A 131 5.64 16.15 3.47
C PRO A 131 5.26 14.98 2.55
N ASP A 132 6.17 14.05 2.27
CA ASP A 132 5.89 12.87 1.46
C ASP A 132 4.92 11.89 2.16
N LYS A 133 5.00 11.74 3.49
CA LYS A 133 4.04 10.97 4.27
C LYS A 133 2.68 11.64 4.33
N ALA A 134 2.66 12.97 4.38
CA ALA A 134 1.41 13.72 4.28
C ALA A 134 0.74 13.51 2.92
N ALA A 135 1.49 13.47 1.82
CA ALA A 135 0.98 13.09 0.50
C ALA A 135 0.43 11.66 0.49
N PHE A 136 1.15 10.72 1.10
CA PHE A 136 0.73 9.32 1.18
C PHE A 136 -0.60 9.15 1.96
N LEU A 137 -0.77 9.85 3.10
CA LEU A 137 -2.04 9.86 3.81
C LEU A 137 -3.13 10.64 3.06
N GLY A 138 -2.78 11.67 2.30
CA GLY A 138 -3.69 12.33 1.36
C GLY A 138 -4.33 11.32 0.39
N SER A 139 -3.55 10.36 -0.11
CA SER A 139 -4.07 9.22 -0.87
C SER A 139 -4.96 8.30 -0.03
N GLY A 140 -4.69 8.15 1.27
CA GLY A 140 -5.55 7.46 2.23
C GLY A 140 -6.92 8.15 2.38
N TYR A 141 -6.95 9.49 2.50
CA TYR A 141 -8.21 10.25 2.53
C TYR A 141 -9.03 10.05 1.25
N LEU A 142 -8.38 10.06 0.08
CA LEU A 142 -9.07 9.74 -1.18
C LEU A 142 -9.61 8.32 -1.20
N ALA A 143 -8.91 7.35 -0.62
CA ALA A 143 -9.41 5.97 -0.49
C ALA A 143 -10.69 5.90 0.36
N VAL A 144 -10.71 6.63 1.49
CA VAL A 144 -11.90 6.69 2.34
C VAL A 144 -13.03 7.47 1.65
N TYR A 145 -12.72 8.55 0.92
CA TYR A 145 -13.71 9.24 0.09
C TYR A 145 -14.35 8.30 -0.92
N GLU A 146 -13.56 7.52 -1.64
CA GLU A 146 -14.06 6.55 -2.63
C GLU A 146 -14.95 5.49 -1.97
N ALA A 147 -14.56 5.00 -0.78
CA ALA A 147 -15.28 3.98 -0.04
C ALA A 147 -16.55 4.50 0.68
N THR A 148 -16.67 5.81 0.94
CA THR A 148 -17.77 6.38 1.71
C THR A 148 -18.65 7.35 0.93
N ALA A 149 -18.10 8.07 -0.06
CA ALA A 149 -18.61 9.27 -0.71
C ALA A 149 -18.80 10.47 0.22
N GLU A 150 -18.24 10.45 1.43
CA GLU A 150 -18.32 11.57 2.36
C GLU A 150 -17.33 12.67 1.96
N LYS A 151 -17.86 13.85 1.62
CA LYS A 151 -17.06 14.96 1.08
C LYS A 151 -15.94 15.44 2.00
N LYS A 152 -16.07 15.29 3.33
CA LYS A 152 -15.04 15.71 4.28
C LYS A 152 -13.66 15.11 4.00
N TYR A 153 -13.60 13.88 3.49
CA TYR A 153 -12.33 13.23 3.15
C TYR A 153 -11.72 13.77 1.86
N LEU A 154 -12.55 14.13 0.88
CA LEU A 154 -12.07 14.85 -0.31
C LEU A 154 -11.57 16.24 0.05
N GLU A 155 -12.27 16.96 0.93
CA GLU A 155 -11.83 18.27 1.42
C GLU A 155 -10.52 18.17 2.21
N ALA A 156 -10.33 17.14 3.03
CA ALA A 156 -9.06 16.89 3.71
C ALA A 156 -7.92 16.62 2.71
N ALA A 157 -8.15 15.80 1.69
CA ALA A 157 -7.16 15.58 0.63
C ALA A 157 -6.83 16.88 -0.13
N ARG A 158 -7.83 17.70 -0.45
CA ARG A 158 -7.64 19.05 -1.07
C ARG A 158 -6.82 19.96 -0.19
N ALA A 159 -7.05 19.97 1.12
CA ALA A 159 -6.30 20.79 2.06
C ALA A 159 -4.81 20.38 2.11
N VAL A 160 -4.54 19.09 2.16
CA VAL A 160 -3.17 18.54 2.03
C VAL A 160 -2.53 18.98 0.72
N ALA A 161 -3.22 18.79 -0.42
CA ALA A 161 -2.71 19.14 -1.75
C ALA A 161 -2.41 20.63 -1.89
N ASN A 162 -3.28 21.50 -1.37
CA ASN A 162 -3.08 22.95 -1.39
C ASN A 162 -1.83 23.36 -0.61
N THR A 163 -1.58 22.75 0.53
CA THR A 163 -0.37 23.02 1.31
C THR A 163 0.87 22.51 0.61
N LEU A 164 0.85 21.28 0.11
CA LEU A 164 1.98 20.71 -0.62
C LEU A 164 2.31 21.50 -1.89
N ALA A 165 1.30 21.87 -2.70
CA ALA A 165 1.52 22.64 -3.92
C ALA A 165 2.14 24.03 -3.64
N ARG A 166 1.75 24.71 -2.54
CA ARG A 166 2.35 25.99 -2.13
C ARG A 166 3.76 25.85 -1.59
N ARG A 167 4.12 24.72 -1.02
CA ARG A 167 5.42 24.46 -0.36
C ARG A 167 6.41 23.71 -1.23
N GLN A 168 6.05 23.40 -2.47
CA GLN A 168 6.94 22.78 -3.43
C GLN A 168 8.07 23.73 -3.82
N ARG A 169 9.29 23.26 -3.84
CA ARG A 169 10.47 23.98 -4.31
C ARG A 169 10.48 24.12 -5.83
N ASP A 170 11.26 25.08 -6.34
CA ASP A 170 11.36 25.32 -7.77
C ASP A 170 11.88 24.12 -8.56
N ASN A 171 12.74 23.28 -7.97
CA ASN A 171 13.21 22.05 -8.58
C ASN A 171 12.21 20.88 -8.52
N GLY A 172 11.00 21.07 -7.96
CA GLY A 172 9.95 20.08 -7.87
C GLY A 172 9.99 19.22 -6.61
N SER A 173 10.99 19.38 -5.72
CA SER A 173 11.13 18.64 -4.48
C SER A 173 10.46 19.33 -3.29
N TRP A 174 10.48 18.66 -2.16
CA TRP A 174 10.17 19.17 -0.82
C TRP A 174 11.31 18.82 0.14
N PRO A 175 11.47 19.55 1.26
CA PRO A 175 12.35 19.09 2.32
C PRO A 175 11.81 17.79 2.91
N PHE A 176 12.70 16.94 3.40
CA PHE A 176 12.27 15.66 3.98
C PHE A 176 11.46 15.87 5.26
N ARG A 177 11.96 16.74 6.17
CA ARG A 177 11.32 16.96 7.47
C ARG A 177 11.34 18.45 7.86
N VAL A 178 10.20 18.93 8.31
CA VAL A 178 10.00 20.34 8.71
C VAL A 178 9.27 20.45 10.03
N VAL A 179 9.50 21.57 10.74
CA VAL A 179 8.65 22.03 11.84
C VAL A 179 7.43 22.70 11.20
N PRO A 180 6.21 22.22 11.46
CA PRO A 180 5.04 22.73 10.75
C PRO A 180 4.65 24.17 11.11
N GLU A 181 4.93 24.62 12.33
CA GLU A 181 4.54 25.94 12.85
C GLU A 181 5.25 27.06 12.12
N ASP A 182 6.56 27.02 11.99
CA ASP A 182 7.42 28.07 11.42
C ASP A 182 8.01 27.69 10.05
N GLY A 183 7.88 26.43 9.63
CA GLY A 183 8.41 25.93 8.37
C GLY A 183 9.92 25.66 8.39
N LYS A 184 10.55 25.66 9.57
CA LYS A 184 11.98 25.36 9.71
C LYS A 184 12.31 23.98 9.20
N VAL A 185 13.24 23.90 8.26
CA VAL A 185 13.74 22.64 7.73
C VAL A 185 14.63 21.97 8.77
N GLN A 186 14.24 20.77 9.17
CA GLN A 186 15.02 19.92 10.10
C GLN A 186 15.97 19.01 9.35
N GLN A 187 15.52 18.44 8.23
CA GLN A 187 16.32 17.62 7.34
C GLN A 187 16.05 17.99 5.88
N ASP A 188 17.12 18.36 5.19
CA ASP A 188 17.07 18.89 3.83
C ASP A 188 17.62 17.90 2.80
N PHE A 189 16.89 16.82 2.57
CA PHE A 189 17.10 15.92 1.46
C PHE A 189 15.74 15.54 0.86
N GLY A 190 15.72 14.88 -0.28
CA GLY A 190 14.49 14.43 -0.90
C GLY A 190 13.89 13.25 -0.12
N GLY A 191 12.58 13.21 -0.01
CA GLY A 191 11.83 12.06 0.46
C GLY A 191 11.52 11.10 -0.68
N ALA A 192 10.31 10.54 -0.66
CA ALA A 192 9.79 9.66 -1.71
C ALA A 192 8.91 10.46 -2.70
N PRO A 193 9.46 11.03 -3.78
CA PRO A 193 8.70 11.87 -4.70
C PRO A 193 7.52 11.14 -5.36
N VAL A 194 7.59 9.83 -5.48
CA VAL A 194 6.49 9.01 -6.01
C VAL A 194 5.19 9.19 -5.21
N PHE A 195 5.25 9.43 -3.89
CA PHE A 195 4.05 9.64 -3.09
C PHE A 195 3.31 10.93 -3.46
N TYR A 196 4.05 11.99 -3.82
CA TYR A 196 3.43 13.24 -4.30
C TYR A 196 2.83 13.03 -5.69
N VAL A 197 3.54 12.35 -6.58
CA VAL A 197 3.10 12.08 -7.95
C VAL A 197 1.79 11.30 -7.91
N GLU A 198 1.74 10.18 -7.20
CA GLU A 198 0.53 9.35 -7.10
C GLU A 198 -0.63 10.07 -6.41
N PHE A 199 -0.35 10.85 -5.38
CA PHE A 199 -1.37 11.61 -4.67
C PHE A 199 -2.03 12.67 -5.56
N PHE A 200 -1.23 13.51 -6.21
CA PHE A 200 -1.77 14.54 -7.12
C PHE A 200 -2.48 13.92 -8.32
N GLU A 201 -1.90 12.90 -8.95
CA GLU A 201 -2.52 12.17 -10.07
C GLU A 201 -3.90 11.61 -9.67
N ARG A 202 -3.99 11.03 -8.49
CA ARG A 202 -5.24 10.47 -8.00
C ARG A 202 -6.27 11.55 -7.67
N LEU A 203 -5.85 12.65 -7.03
CA LEU A 203 -6.72 13.78 -6.68
C LEU A 203 -7.28 14.49 -7.92
N LEU A 204 -6.47 14.64 -8.96
CA LEU A 204 -6.84 15.27 -10.25
C LEU A 204 -7.95 14.50 -10.99
N ARG A 205 -8.25 13.26 -10.63
CA ARG A 205 -9.44 12.55 -11.14
C ARG A 205 -10.75 13.14 -10.65
N TYR A 206 -10.73 13.88 -9.56
CA TYR A 206 -11.92 14.45 -8.89
C TYR A 206 -12.02 15.95 -9.01
N ASP A 207 -10.93 16.63 -9.40
CA ASP A 207 -10.88 18.08 -9.42
C ASP A 207 -9.82 18.58 -10.41
N ASP A 208 -10.24 19.37 -11.37
CA ASP A 208 -9.33 20.00 -12.34
C ASP A 208 -8.71 21.26 -11.71
N ASN A 209 -7.49 21.13 -11.19
CA ASN A 209 -6.77 22.20 -10.51
C ASN A 209 -5.37 22.39 -11.11
N ALA A 210 -5.18 23.49 -11.82
CA ALA A 210 -3.92 23.81 -12.50
C ALA A 210 -2.71 23.93 -11.55
N ALA A 211 -2.89 24.28 -10.27
CA ALA A 211 -1.79 24.34 -9.32
C ALA A 211 -1.34 22.95 -8.92
N TRP A 212 -2.28 22.01 -8.73
CA TRP A 212 -1.96 20.61 -8.44
C TRP A 212 -1.35 19.89 -9.64
N GLN A 213 -1.85 20.18 -10.86
CA GLN A 213 -1.25 19.65 -12.08
C GLN A 213 0.22 20.09 -12.21
N ARG A 214 0.51 21.39 -12.02
CA ARG A 214 1.89 21.88 -12.01
C ARG A 214 2.76 21.24 -10.93
N ALA A 215 2.19 21.01 -9.74
CA ALA A 215 2.91 20.36 -8.65
C ALA A 215 3.22 18.90 -8.97
N HIS A 216 2.26 18.17 -9.54
CA HIS A 216 2.45 16.83 -10.07
C HIS A 216 3.57 16.78 -11.10
N ASP A 217 3.49 17.60 -12.16
CA ASP A 217 4.43 17.55 -13.28
C ASP A 217 5.87 17.86 -12.85
N ARG A 218 6.04 18.83 -11.93
CA ARG A 218 7.36 19.13 -11.36
C ARG A 218 7.88 18.00 -10.46
N ALA A 219 7.02 17.36 -9.66
CA ALA A 219 7.41 16.22 -8.84
C ALA A 219 7.81 15.02 -9.70
N LEU A 220 7.06 14.74 -10.76
CA LEU A 220 7.37 13.68 -11.73
C LEU A 220 8.69 13.96 -12.44
N SER A 221 8.89 15.20 -12.91
CA SER A 221 10.15 15.61 -13.53
C SER A 221 11.34 15.46 -12.59
N TYR A 222 11.20 15.87 -11.31
CA TYR A 222 12.22 15.67 -10.28
C TYR A 222 12.55 14.19 -10.06
N MET A 223 11.53 13.34 -9.94
CA MET A 223 11.68 11.89 -9.78
C MET A 223 12.44 11.28 -10.96
N LEU A 224 12.01 11.57 -12.19
CA LEU A 224 12.61 11.02 -13.40
C LEU A 224 14.07 11.50 -13.59
N GLN A 225 14.33 12.78 -13.33
CA GLN A 225 15.67 13.35 -13.52
C GLN A 225 16.61 12.94 -12.37
N THR A 226 16.22 13.16 -11.11
CA THR A 226 17.12 13.02 -9.97
C THR A 226 17.29 11.55 -9.55
N HIS A 227 16.18 10.84 -9.37
CA HIS A 227 16.23 9.46 -8.88
C HIS A 227 16.63 8.48 -9.98
N ILE A 228 16.06 8.61 -11.18
CA ILE A 228 16.25 7.60 -12.22
C ILE A 228 17.47 7.94 -13.07
N LYS A 229 17.51 9.10 -13.72
CA LYS A 229 18.59 9.46 -14.63
C LYS A 229 19.91 9.71 -13.92
N ASP A 230 19.91 10.53 -12.86
CA ASP A 230 21.10 10.88 -12.10
C ASP A 230 21.46 9.83 -11.05
N ASN A 231 20.56 8.86 -10.80
CA ASN A 231 20.68 7.82 -9.77
C ASN A 231 20.97 8.36 -8.36
N LYS A 232 20.38 9.51 -8.02
CA LYS A 232 20.50 10.18 -6.73
C LYS A 232 19.26 9.92 -5.89
N TRP A 233 19.30 8.85 -5.11
CA TRP A 233 18.10 8.42 -4.36
C TRP A 233 17.88 9.20 -3.08
N GLY A 234 18.88 9.91 -2.58
CA GLY A 234 18.79 10.51 -1.27
C GLY A 234 18.51 9.47 -0.20
N THR A 235 18.37 9.90 1.01
CA THR A 235 18.14 8.99 2.12
C THR A 235 16.74 9.13 2.63
N TYR A 236 16.11 7.99 2.85
CA TYR A 236 14.79 7.88 3.40
C TYR A 236 14.86 7.13 4.73
N HIS A 237 14.82 7.89 5.81
CA HIS A 237 14.76 7.34 7.16
C HIS A 237 13.70 8.11 7.95
N GLU A 238 12.83 7.41 8.60
CA GLU A 238 11.83 8.03 9.47
C GLU A 238 12.39 8.28 10.87
N ASP A 239 13.21 7.36 11.33
CA ASP A 239 13.62 7.21 12.73
C ASP A 239 15.13 7.39 12.95
N ILE A 240 15.90 7.59 11.89
CA ILE A 240 17.38 7.72 11.98
C ILE A 240 17.79 9.01 11.28
N ARG A 241 18.66 9.78 11.93
CA ARG A 241 19.32 10.91 11.28
C ARG A 241 20.26 10.42 10.21
N VAL A 242 20.01 10.84 9.01
CA VAL A 242 20.85 10.52 7.88
C VAL A 242 22.01 11.49 7.82
N LYS A 243 23.21 10.95 7.71
CA LYS A 243 24.46 11.73 7.62
C LYS A 243 25.00 11.82 6.20
N GLU A 244 24.58 10.94 5.30
CA GLU A 244 25.18 10.79 3.97
C GLU A 244 24.13 10.69 2.87
N GLU A 245 24.32 11.44 1.79
CA GLU A 245 23.63 11.22 0.54
C GLU A 245 24.09 9.87 -0.05
N GLY A 246 23.16 9.03 -0.47
CA GLY A 246 23.49 7.76 -1.13
C GLY A 246 23.04 6.51 -0.41
N TYR A 247 22.42 6.61 0.76
CA TYR A 247 21.69 5.50 1.34
C TYR A 247 20.51 5.13 0.46
N LEU A 248 20.36 3.85 0.18
CA LEU A 248 19.21 3.30 -0.54
C LEU A 248 18.19 2.80 0.45
N SER A 249 16.91 3.05 0.18
CA SER A 249 15.80 2.45 0.92
C SER A 249 14.89 1.68 -0.03
N ALA A 250 14.48 0.49 0.40
CA ALA A 250 13.63 -0.38 -0.41
C ALA A 250 12.26 0.23 -0.70
N GLU A 251 11.74 1.08 0.20
CA GLU A 251 10.40 1.64 0.06
C GLU A 251 10.27 2.58 -1.13
N PRO A 252 10.97 3.71 -1.21
CA PRO A 252 10.84 4.62 -2.34
C PRO A 252 11.26 3.97 -3.66
N MET A 253 12.23 3.08 -3.66
CA MET A 253 12.67 2.38 -4.86
C MET A 253 11.58 1.45 -5.40
N SER A 254 10.97 0.63 -4.52
CA SER A 254 9.88 -0.28 -4.93
C SER A 254 8.66 0.46 -5.45
N PHE A 255 8.23 1.53 -4.77
CA PHE A 255 7.10 2.35 -5.23
C PHE A 255 7.39 3.08 -6.54
N THR A 256 8.62 3.57 -6.73
CA THR A 256 9.01 4.21 -7.99
C THR A 256 9.00 3.21 -9.15
N ALA A 257 9.55 2.00 -8.95
CA ALA A 257 9.53 0.96 -9.96
C ALA A 257 8.09 0.52 -10.30
N ASP A 258 7.25 0.32 -9.27
CA ASP A 258 5.84 0.00 -9.40
C ASP A 258 5.08 1.07 -10.22
N TYR A 259 5.24 2.35 -9.87
CA TYR A 259 4.66 3.47 -10.62
C TYR A 259 5.04 3.42 -12.10
N LEU A 260 6.32 3.23 -12.39
CA LEU A 260 6.81 3.18 -13.78
C LEU A 260 6.18 2.01 -14.55
N PHE A 261 6.09 0.83 -13.96
CA PHE A 261 5.50 -0.34 -14.64
C PHE A 261 3.99 -0.18 -14.87
N ARG A 262 3.26 0.38 -13.93
CA ARG A 262 1.82 0.66 -14.10
C ARG A 262 1.55 1.67 -15.22
N HIS A 263 2.49 2.57 -15.49
CA HIS A 263 2.38 3.56 -16.56
C HIS A 263 3.06 3.13 -17.86
N ALA A 264 3.66 1.95 -17.92
CA ALA A 264 4.41 1.45 -19.07
C ALA A 264 3.60 1.33 -20.38
N LYS A 265 2.27 1.19 -20.28
CA LYS A 265 1.40 1.17 -21.46
C LYS A 265 1.38 2.51 -22.19
N ALA A 266 1.38 3.62 -21.45
CA ALA A 266 1.42 4.98 -22.00
C ALA A 266 2.87 5.44 -22.30
N HIS A 267 3.82 4.91 -21.54
CA HIS A 267 5.24 5.27 -21.56
C HIS A 267 6.10 4.01 -21.63
N PRO A 268 6.28 3.41 -22.83
CA PRO A 268 7.01 2.15 -22.99
C PRO A 268 8.45 2.18 -22.44
N GLU A 269 9.10 3.35 -22.45
CA GLU A 269 10.42 3.59 -21.87
C GLU A 269 10.49 3.37 -20.36
N TYR A 270 9.36 3.45 -19.68
CA TYR A 270 9.27 3.24 -18.21
C TYR A 270 9.58 1.80 -17.81
N VAL A 271 9.42 0.82 -18.72
CA VAL A 271 9.81 -0.56 -18.44
C VAL A 271 11.30 -0.66 -18.15
N GLU A 272 12.15 -0.05 -18.98
CA GLU A 272 13.61 -0.11 -18.78
C GLU A 272 14.04 0.76 -17.59
N MET A 273 13.43 1.93 -17.40
CA MET A 273 13.67 2.77 -16.24
C MET A 273 13.32 2.02 -14.92
N GLY A 274 12.17 1.35 -14.85
CA GLY A 274 11.78 0.55 -13.70
C GLY A 274 12.71 -0.64 -13.47
N ARG A 275 13.16 -1.33 -14.54
CA ARG A 275 14.15 -2.39 -14.43
C ARG A 275 15.50 -1.88 -13.88
N GLN A 276 15.91 -0.68 -14.27
CA GLN A 276 17.12 -0.05 -13.72
C GLN A 276 17.00 0.20 -12.21
N VAL A 277 15.87 0.72 -11.77
CA VAL A 277 15.58 0.90 -10.34
C VAL A 277 15.62 -0.43 -9.58
N LEU A 278 14.96 -1.48 -10.11
CA LEU A 278 14.98 -2.80 -9.48
C LEU A 278 16.38 -3.40 -9.43
N ARG A 279 17.16 -3.36 -10.51
CA ARG A 279 18.56 -3.84 -10.52
C ARG A 279 19.37 -3.15 -9.42
N ARG A 280 19.26 -1.83 -9.29
CA ARG A 280 19.96 -1.07 -8.26
C ARG A 280 19.57 -1.48 -6.85
N MET A 281 18.27 -1.73 -6.62
CA MET A 281 17.76 -2.23 -5.36
C MET A 281 18.25 -3.66 -5.09
N GLU A 282 18.18 -4.53 -6.09
CA GLU A 282 18.57 -5.94 -6.01
C GLU A 282 20.05 -6.13 -5.65
N GLU A 283 20.93 -5.30 -6.22
CA GLU A 283 22.37 -5.33 -5.93
C GLU A 283 22.71 -5.04 -4.46
N ARG A 284 21.86 -4.34 -3.75
CA ARG A 284 22.19 -3.78 -2.43
C ARG A 284 21.26 -4.26 -1.31
N LEU A 285 20.01 -4.56 -1.59
CA LEU A 285 18.97 -4.77 -0.58
C LEU A 285 18.26 -6.12 -0.70
N VAL A 286 18.41 -6.85 -1.81
CA VAL A 286 17.72 -8.13 -2.02
C VAL A 286 18.70 -9.30 -1.80
N HIS A 287 18.31 -10.23 -0.95
CA HIS A 287 19.09 -11.39 -0.58
C HIS A 287 18.33 -12.68 -0.91
N THR A 288 19.01 -13.67 -1.46
CA THR A 288 18.46 -15.00 -1.75
C THR A 288 19.10 -16.10 -0.92
N GLU A 289 20.01 -15.72 0.00
CA GLU A 289 20.77 -16.63 0.85
C GLU A 289 20.80 -16.13 2.30
N GLY A 290 21.20 -16.99 3.23
CA GLY A 290 21.44 -16.61 4.64
C GLY A 290 20.20 -16.44 5.51
N HIS A 291 18.99 -16.70 4.99
CA HIS A 291 17.75 -16.60 5.73
C HIS A 291 16.87 -17.86 5.58
N ALA A 292 15.90 -18.02 6.48
CA ALA A 292 15.10 -19.24 6.60
C ALA A 292 14.19 -19.54 5.40
N ALA A 293 13.94 -18.55 4.55
CA ALA A 293 13.11 -18.70 3.37
C ALA A 293 13.92 -18.82 2.05
N ALA A 294 15.26 -18.90 2.13
CA ALA A 294 16.10 -19.08 0.95
C ALA A 294 15.71 -20.33 0.15
N PRO A 295 15.74 -20.31 -1.18
CA PRO A 295 16.30 -19.27 -2.05
C PRO A 295 15.31 -18.19 -2.51
N ALA A 296 14.14 -18.03 -1.88
CA ALA A 296 13.23 -16.94 -2.22
C ALA A 296 13.89 -15.58 -1.93
N PRO A 297 13.61 -14.54 -2.72
CA PRO A 297 14.10 -13.21 -2.39
C PRO A 297 13.56 -12.71 -1.05
N ALA A 298 14.41 -12.06 -0.27
CA ALA A 298 14.05 -11.32 0.93
C ALA A 298 14.73 -9.96 0.90
N VAL A 299 14.06 -8.92 1.36
CA VAL A 299 14.48 -7.52 1.16
C VAL A 299 14.85 -6.87 2.47
N ALA A 300 16.03 -6.24 2.51
CA ALA A 300 16.45 -5.37 3.60
C ALA A 300 15.74 -4.02 3.49
N GLU A 301 15.44 -3.39 4.63
CA GLU A 301 14.74 -2.11 4.67
C GLU A 301 15.52 -1.01 3.96
N GLN A 302 16.81 -0.92 4.26
CA GLN A 302 17.67 0.15 3.76
C GLN A 302 19.15 -0.18 3.91
N ALA A 303 20.00 0.50 3.18
CA ALA A 303 21.44 0.42 3.34
C ALA A 303 21.82 0.87 4.76
N GLY A 304 22.67 0.09 5.42
CA GLY A 304 23.05 0.33 6.81
C GLY A 304 22.11 -0.28 7.86
N PHE A 305 20.91 -0.70 7.46
CA PHE A 305 20.00 -1.51 8.28
C PHE A 305 19.66 -2.80 7.55
N ASN A 306 20.60 -3.73 7.56
CA ASN A 306 20.56 -4.97 6.75
C ASN A 306 19.61 -6.04 7.32
N HIS A 307 18.48 -5.65 7.89
CA HIS A 307 17.47 -6.58 8.36
C HIS A 307 16.47 -6.88 7.26
N LEU A 308 16.39 -8.16 6.91
CA LEU A 308 15.44 -8.65 5.93
C LEU A 308 14.02 -8.65 6.52
N MET A 309 13.08 -8.02 5.83
CA MET A 309 11.75 -7.76 6.38
C MET A 309 10.63 -8.21 5.43
N PRO A 310 9.65 -8.98 5.93
CA PRO A 310 8.48 -9.41 5.17
C PRO A 310 7.71 -8.26 4.49
N GLY A 311 7.50 -7.14 5.18
CA GLY A 311 6.79 -5.99 4.62
C GLY A 311 7.49 -5.38 3.40
N HIS A 312 8.81 -5.21 3.46
CA HIS A 312 9.60 -4.72 2.32
C HIS A 312 9.70 -5.75 1.20
N THR A 313 9.73 -7.04 1.55
CA THR A 313 9.69 -8.13 0.57
C THR A 313 8.36 -8.14 -0.18
N ALA A 314 7.23 -8.00 0.51
CA ALA A 314 5.92 -7.93 -0.11
C ALA A 314 5.79 -6.73 -1.07
N ARG A 315 6.33 -5.56 -0.68
CA ARG A 315 6.36 -4.36 -1.53
C ARG A 315 7.22 -4.54 -2.78
N TYR A 316 8.40 -5.14 -2.64
CA TYR A 316 9.23 -5.50 -3.79
C TYR A 316 8.50 -6.44 -4.75
N CYS A 317 7.73 -7.39 -4.23
CA CYS A 317 6.92 -8.28 -5.05
C CYS A 317 5.82 -7.55 -5.83
N LEU A 318 5.30 -6.43 -5.30
CA LEU A 318 4.35 -5.60 -6.05
C LEU A 318 5.01 -5.04 -7.31
N ALA A 319 6.19 -4.45 -7.20
CA ALA A 319 6.93 -3.99 -8.38
C ALA A 319 7.27 -5.12 -9.37
N LEU A 320 7.59 -6.33 -8.89
CA LEU A 320 7.78 -7.50 -9.75
C LEU A 320 6.48 -7.91 -10.46
N ALA A 321 5.34 -7.89 -9.76
CA ALA A 321 4.06 -8.25 -10.35
C ALA A 321 3.65 -7.27 -11.45
N ASP A 322 3.86 -5.96 -11.24
CA ASP A 322 3.56 -4.96 -12.26
C ASP A 322 4.54 -4.99 -13.42
N LEU A 323 5.82 -5.35 -13.19
CA LEU A 323 6.75 -5.67 -14.27
C LEU A 323 6.26 -6.87 -15.09
N TYR A 324 5.77 -7.93 -14.43
CA TYR A 324 5.15 -9.05 -15.12
C TYR A 324 3.91 -8.62 -15.93
N ALA A 325 3.03 -7.83 -15.35
CA ALA A 325 1.85 -7.31 -16.03
C ALA A 325 2.20 -6.48 -17.28
N ALA A 326 3.30 -5.71 -17.20
CA ALA A 326 3.79 -4.88 -18.32
C ALA A 326 4.50 -5.67 -19.42
N THR A 327 5.12 -6.81 -19.09
CA THR A 327 6.03 -7.51 -20.03
C THR A 327 5.63 -8.95 -20.37
N GLY A 328 4.82 -9.60 -19.55
CA GLY A 328 4.51 -11.02 -19.68
C GLY A 328 5.65 -11.95 -19.27
N ASP A 329 6.68 -11.46 -18.57
CA ASP A 329 7.86 -12.25 -18.20
C ASP A 329 7.55 -13.23 -17.06
N GLU A 330 7.38 -14.50 -17.42
CA GLU A 330 7.06 -15.58 -16.49
C GLU A 330 8.17 -15.85 -15.45
N GLN A 331 9.42 -15.46 -15.69
CA GLN A 331 10.49 -15.59 -14.69
C GLN A 331 10.29 -14.58 -13.57
N VAL A 332 9.93 -13.35 -13.92
CA VAL A 332 9.60 -12.29 -12.96
C VAL A 332 8.39 -12.71 -12.11
N LYS A 333 7.35 -13.26 -12.73
CA LYS A 333 6.18 -13.79 -12.02
C LYS A 333 6.54 -14.89 -11.01
N ARG A 334 7.32 -15.88 -11.44
CA ARG A 334 7.78 -16.96 -10.55
C ARG A 334 8.59 -16.41 -9.38
N ARG A 335 9.43 -15.42 -9.61
CA ARG A 335 10.20 -14.74 -8.56
C ARG A 335 9.30 -14.07 -7.54
N ALA A 336 8.28 -13.32 -7.98
CA ALA A 336 7.28 -12.70 -7.12
C ALA A 336 6.51 -13.74 -6.30
N LEU A 337 5.98 -14.77 -6.93
CA LEU A 337 5.26 -15.87 -6.26
C LEU A 337 6.14 -16.59 -5.23
N SER A 338 7.41 -16.84 -5.55
CA SER A 338 8.35 -17.49 -4.64
C SER A 338 8.56 -16.64 -3.37
N ALA A 339 8.74 -15.33 -3.53
CA ALA A 339 8.93 -14.43 -2.39
C ALA A 339 7.66 -14.30 -1.54
N ILE A 340 6.48 -14.15 -2.15
CA ILE A 340 5.20 -14.09 -1.41
C ILE A 340 4.91 -15.40 -0.67
N ASN A 341 5.11 -16.54 -1.31
CA ASN A 341 4.94 -17.84 -0.66
C ASN A 341 5.88 -17.99 0.55
N ALA A 342 7.11 -17.47 0.45
CA ALA A 342 8.08 -17.48 1.55
C ALA A 342 7.61 -16.67 2.77
N LEU A 343 6.80 -15.63 2.60
CA LEU A 343 6.25 -14.86 3.72
C LEU A 343 5.39 -15.72 4.66
N THR A 344 4.74 -16.76 4.14
CA THR A 344 3.91 -17.67 4.97
C THR A 344 4.72 -18.45 6.00
N TYR A 345 6.04 -18.60 5.80
CA TYR A 345 6.96 -19.19 6.78
C TYR A 345 7.33 -18.22 7.90
N MET A 346 7.18 -16.90 7.66
CA MET A 346 7.46 -15.86 8.64
C MET A 346 6.28 -15.56 9.56
N GLN A 347 5.15 -16.23 9.34
CA GLN A 347 3.98 -16.05 10.18
C GLN A 347 4.06 -16.90 11.46
N SER A 348 3.75 -16.29 12.60
CA SER A 348 3.64 -17.00 13.89
C SER A 348 2.41 -17.92 13.92
N PRO A 349 2.34 -18.88 14.86
CA PRO A 349 1.14 -19.70 15.05
C PRO A 349 -0.12 -18.88 15.39
N ALA A 350 0.04 -17.68 15.98
CA ALA A 350 -1.07 -16.79 16.31
C ALA A 350 -1.51 -15.89 15.13
N GLY A 351 -0.83 -15.96 13.99
CA GLY A 351 -1.18 -15.19 12.78
C GLY A 351 -0.33 -13.93 12.53
N LEU A 352 0.55 -13.53 13.44
CA LEU A 352 1.43 -12.39 13.26
C LEU A 352 2.44 -12.63 12.12
N PHE A 353 2.48 -11.78 11.11
CA PHE A 353 3.67 -11.68 10.26
C PHE A 353 4.78 -11.00 11.05
N ARG A 354 5.85 -11.75 11.31
CA ARG A 354 7.02 -11.25 12.04
C ARG A 354 7.69 -10.12 11.26
N THR A 355 8.30 -9.19 11.97
CA THR A 355 8.98 -8.05 11.35
C THR A 355 10.21 -8.46 10.54
N PHE A 356 10.92 -9.50 10.99
CA PHE A 356 12.19 -9.90 10.41
C PHE A 356 12.18 -11.37 9.94
N PHE A 357 12.90 -11.63 8.84
CA PHE A 357 13.28 -12.99 8.50
C PHE A 357 14.34 -13.50 9.49
N TYR A 358 14.20 -14.73 9.92
CA TYR A 358 15.22 -15.39 10.71
C TYR A 358 16.40 -15.82 9.82
N SER A 359 17.60 -15.89 10.40
CA SER A 359 18.72 -16.53 9.75
C SER A 359 18.49 -18.05 9.68
N VAL A 360 19.19 -18.73 8.76
CA VAL A 360 19.16 -20.22 8.65
C VAL A 360 19.58 -20.87 9.96
N ASN A 361 20.49 -20.21 10.72
CA ASN A 361 20.90 -20.61 12.05
C ASN A 361 20.55 -19.49 13.05
N PRO A 362 19.31 -19.44 13.54
CA PRO A 362 18.87 -18.35 14.42
C PRO A 362 19.68 -18.39 15.73
N LYS A 363 20.44 -17.34 15.94
CA LYS A 363 21.05 -17.09 17.28
C LYS A 363 19.90 -16.77 18.24
N LYS A 364 20.09 -17.04 19.55
CA LYS A 364 19.12 -16.65 20.61
C LYS A 364 18.67 -15.18 20.53
N ALA A 365 19.50 -14.31 19.95
CA ALA A 365 19.17 -12.90 19.73
C ALA A 365 18.03 -12.69 18.69
N ASP A 366 17.92 -13.54 17.67
CA ASP A 366 16.88 -13.39 16.64
C ASP A 366 15.48 -13.70 17.21
N ALA A 367 15.40 -14.60 18.18
CA ALA A 367 14.16 -14.94 18.86
C ALA A 367 13.65 -13.84 19.83
N LYS A 368 14.50 -12.85 20.16
CA LYS A 368 14.18 -11.77 21.10
C LYS A 368 13.90 -10.42 20.41
N ARG A 369 13.95 -10.37 19.06
CA ARG A 369 13.68 -9.13 18.34
C ARG A 369 12.21 -8.74 18.47
N PRO A 370 11.92 -7.45 18.72
CA PRO A 370 10.55 -6.99 18.78
C PRO A 370 9.87 -7.13 17.41
N ASN A 371 8.60 -7.49 17.41
CA ASN A 371 7.79 -7.41 16.22
C ASN A 371 7.07 -6.06 16.20
N TRP A 372 7.19 -5.35 15.09
CA TRP A 372 6.52 -4.08 14.89
C TRP A 372 5.15 -4.33 14.27
N TYR A 373 4.15 -3.80 14.95
CA TYR A 373 2.76 -3.91 14.54
C TYR A 373 2.52 -3.39 13.11
N SER A 374 3.13 -2.27 12.75
CA SER A 374 3.06 -1.69 11.42
C SER A 374 3.58 -2.62 10.32
N GLN A 375 4.69 -3.31 10.54
CA GLN A 375 5.28 -4.20 9.55
C GLN A 375 4.40 -5.42 9.26
N HIS A 376 3.66 -5.89 10.26
CA HIS A 376 2.62 -6.90 10.08
C HIS A 376 1.57 -6.44 9.05
N LEU A 377 1.03 -5.22 9.22
CA LEU A 377 0.03 -4.68 8.31
C LEU A 377 0.59 -4.30 6.94
N PHE A 378 1.84 -3.84 6.84
CA PHE A 378 2.49 -3.60 5.55
C PHE A 378 2.55 -4.87 4.71
N THR A 379 2.89 -6.00 5.34
CA THR A 379 2.89 -7.30 4.66
C THR A 379 1.50 -7.63 4.11
N VAL A 380 0.45 -7.51 4.94
CA VAL A 380 -0.93 -7.76 4.52
C VAL A 380 -1.38 -6.82 3.40
N CYS A 381 -1.07 -5.52 3.53
CA CYS A 381 -1.43 -4.48 2.56
C CYS A 381 -0.96 -4.86 1.15
N HIS A 382 0.33 -5.15 1.01
CA HIS A 382 0.92 -5.44 -0.29
C HIS A 382 0.52 -6.80 -0.84
N VAL A 383 0.30 -7.82 0.00
CA VAL A 383 -0.21 -9.11 -0.47
C VAL A 383 -1.63 -8.98 -1.03
N LEU A 384 -2.51 -8.20 -0.38
CA LEU A 384 -3.85 -7.91 -0.92
C LEU A 384 -3.78 -7.15 -2.25
N GLU A 385 -2.83 -6.22 -2.39
CA GLU A 385 -2.63 -5.43 -3.59
C GLU A 385 -2.13 -6.26 -4.78
N LEU A 386 -1.40 -7.34 -4.52
CA LEU A 386 -0.89 -8.27 -5.53
C LEU A 386 -1.95 -9.19 -6.14
N MET A 387 -3.05 -9.47 -5.42
CA MET A 387 -4.03 -10.48 -5.82
C MET A 387 -4.64 -10.28 -7.22
N PRO A 388 -4.94 -9.06 -7.70
CA PRO A 388 -5.48 -8.88 -9.06
C PRO A 388 -4.48 -9.24 -10.17
N VAL A 389 -3.18 -9.10 -9.91
CA VAL A 389 -2.09 -9.39 -10.86
C VAL A 389 -1.60 -10.83 -10.73
N LEU A 390 -1.58 -11.36 -9.51
CA LEU A 390 -1.17 -12.73 -9.18
C LEU A 390 -2.36 -13.53 -8.61
N PRO A 391 -3.37 -13.83 -9.43
CA PRO A 391 -4.60 -14.48 -8.95
C PRO A 391 -4.40 -15.92 -8.47
N GLU A 392 -3.23 -16.49 -8.69
CA GLU A 392 -2.81 -17.78 -8.15
C GLU A 392 -2.70 -17.78 -6.61
N LEU A 393 -2.56 -16.61 -6.01
CA LEU A 393 -2.56 -16.44 -4.56
C LEU A 393 -3.92 -16.77 -3.92
N VAL A 394 -5.00 -16.72 -4.72
CA VAL A 394 -6.37 -17.04 -4.29
C VAL A 394 -6.78 -18.40 -4.85
N PRO A 395 -7.18 -19.37 -4.00
CA PRO A 395 -7.61 -20.69 -4.44
C PRO A 395 -8.77 -20.65 -5.44
N ALA A 396 -8.86 -21.66 -6.28
CA ALA A 396 -10.03 -21.89 -7.11
C ALA A 396 -11.25 -22.19 -6.23
N GLY A 397 -12.44 -21.80 -6.70
CA GLY A 397 -13.70 -22.08 -5.99
C GLY A 397 -14.07 -21.06 -4.91
N GLN A 398 -13.29 -19.99 -4.75
CA GLN A 398 -13.61 -18.85 -3.88
C GLN A 398 -14.14 -17.68 -4.72
N GLU A 399 -15.00 -16.86 -4.12
CA GLU A 399 -15.61 -15.71 -4.76
C GLU A 399 -15.23 -14.43 -4.01
N HIS A 400 -14.31 -13.66 -4.59
CA HIS A 400 -13.78 -12.45 -3.97
C HIS A 400 -13.50 -11.36 -5.00
N VAL A 401 -13.70 -10.11 -4.60
CA VAL A 401 -13.07 -8.97 -5.26
C VAL A 401 -11.59 -9.02 -4.93
N LEU A 402 -10.73 -9.08 -5.93
CA LEU A 402 -9.29 -9.09 -5.77
C LEU A 402 -8.72 -7.67 -5.75
N GLY A 403 -9.32 -6.75 -6.50
CA GLY A 403 -8.91 -5.36 -6.53
C GLY A 403 -9.74 -4.51 -7.48
N SER A 404 -9.63 -3.20 -7.32
CA SER A 404 -10.28 -2.22 -8.19
C SER A 404 -9.41 -0.96 -8.28
N SER A 405 -9.52 -0.23 -9.40
CA SER A 405 -8.81 1.03 -9.61
C SER A 405 -9.32 2.20 -8.74
N VAL A 406 -10.45 2.00 -8.03
CA VAL A 406 -10.98 2.87 -6.98
C VAL A 406 -11.42 2.01 -5.80
N PHE A 407 -11.46 2.55 -4.59
CA PHE A 407 -11.94 1.79 -3.43
C PHE A 407 -13.46 1.64 -3.45
N LEU A 408 -13.93 0.45 -3.04
CA LEU A 408 -15.32 0.04 -3.21
C LEU A 408 -16.17 0.38 -1.98
N ARG A 409 -17.45 0.66 -2.24
CA ARG A 409 -18.50 0.79 -1.22
C ARG A 409 -19.49 -0.35 -1.36
N GLU A 410 -20.24 -0.59 -0.27
CA GLU A 410 -21.41 -1.49 -0.26
C GLU A 410 -21.11 -2.85 -0.88
N VAL A 411 -19.91 -3.39 -0.56
CA VAL A 411 -19.53 -4.72 -1.03
C VAL A 411 -20.36 -5.76 -0.30
N ALA A 412 -21.01 -6.63 -1.06
CA ALA A 412 -21.84 -7.70 -0.53
C ALA A 412 -21.67 -8.99 -1.32
N TYR A 413 -21.51 -10.06 -0.57
CA TYR A 413 -21.46 -11.42 -1.07
C TYR A 413 -22.73 -12.16 -0.64
N LYS A 414 -23.49 -12.65 -1.61
CA LYS A 414 -24.69 -13.47 -1.41
C LYS A 414 -24.55 -14.75 -2.24
N PRO A 415 -25.21 -15.84 -1.90
CA PRO A 415 -25.16 -17.05 -2.72
C PRO A 415 -25.45 -16.75 -4.19
N GLY A 416 -24.48 -17.02 -5.05
CA GLY A 416 -24.58 -16.76 -6.49
C GLY A 416 -24.59 -15.28 -6.91
N GLN A 417 -24.24 -14.35 -6.05
CA GLN A 417 -24.20 -12.93 -6.39
C GLN A 417 -23.10 -12.18 -5.62
N VAL A 418 -22.33 -11.39 -6.36
CA VAL A 418 -21.42 -10.38 -5.78
C VAL A 418 -21.90 -9.00 -6.23
N SER A 419 -22.00 -8.05 -5.32
CA SER A 419 -22.33 -6.67 -5.65
C SER A 419 -21.42 -5.68 -4.94
N PHE A 420 -21.17 -4.54 -5.57
CA PHE A 420 -20.39 -3.45 -5.03
C PHE A 420 -20.77 -2.12 -5.71
N GLN A 421 -20.34 -1.01 -5.13
CA GLN A 421 -20.57 0.32 -5.69
C GLN A 421 -19.27 1.11 -5.82
N THR A 422 -19.20 1.96 -6.87
CA THR A 422 -18.11 2.94 -7.06
C THR A 422 -18.64 4.35 -7.25
N ILE A 423 -17.83 5.35 -6.90
CA ILE A 423 -18.15 6.76 -7.09
C ILE A 423 -17.52 7.37 -8.35
N ALA A 424 -16.67 6.62 -9.01
CA ALA A 424 -15.98 7.00 -10.24
C ALA A 424 -15.92 5.79 -11.20
N PRO A 425 -15.65 6.00 -12.49
CA PRO A 425 -15.37 4.92 -13.43
C PRO A 425 -14.20 4.06 -12.93
N ALA A 426 -14.32 2.75 -13.09
CA ALA A 426 -13.33 1.82 -12.57
C ALA A 426 -13.16 0.56 -13.41
N GLN A 427 -12.03 -0.10 -13.21
CA GLN A 427 -11.79 -1.48 -13.58
C GLN A 427 -11.65 -2.30 -12.30
N THR A 428 -12.52 -3.30 -12.15
CA THR A 428 -12.57 -4.19 -10.99
C THR A 428 -12.28 -5.62 -11.41
N VAL A 429 -11.42 -6.31 -10.65
CA VAL A 429 -11.04 -7.71 -10.88
C VAL A 429 -11.61 -8.57 -9.76
N LEU A 430 -12.30 -9.65 -10.14
CA LEU A 430 -12.85 -10.63 -9.21
C LEU A 430 -12.33 -12.02 -9.53
N LYS A 431 -12.20 -12.85 -8.51
CA LYS A 431 -12.09 -14.30 -8.63
C LYS A 431 -13.47 -14.88 -8.40
N LEU A 432 -13.91 -15.78 -9.26
CA LEU A 432 -15.20 -16.45 -9.13
C LEU A 432 -15.04 -17.96 -9.35
N SER A 433 -15.92 -18.72 -8.73
CA SER A 433 -15.98 -20.19 -8.89
C SER A 433 -16.69 -20.63 -10.17
N HIS A 434 -17.41 -19.74 -10.83
CA HIS A 434 -18.24 -20.01 -11.99
C HIS A 434 -18.18 -18.87 -13.01
N THR A 435 -18.50 -19.16 -14.26
CA THR A 435 -18.67 -18.12 -15.30
C THR A 435 -19.93 -17.30 -14.98
N PRO A 436 -19.82 -15.97 -14.91
CA PRO A 436 -21.00 -15.12 -14.69
C PRO A 436 -22.06 -15.35 -15.75
N LYS A 437 -23.32 -15.37 -15.34
CA LYS A 437 -24.46 -15.32 -16.28
C LYS A 437 -24.67 -13.89 -16.73
N PHE A 438 -24.69 -12.95 -15.80
CA PHE A 438 -24.88 -11.53 -16.06
C PHE A 438 -23.90 -10.69 -15.25
N VAL A 439 -23.45 -9.60 -15.86
CA VAL A 439 -22.78 -8.50 -15.19
C VAL A 439 -23.55 -7.24 -15.50
N ARG A 440 -24.05 -6.54 -14.48
CA ARG A 440 -24.90 -5.36 -14.63
C ARG A 440 -24.28 -4.14 -13.98
N ALA A 441 -24.48 -2.98 -14.63
CA ALA A 441 -24.26 -1.66 -14.04
C ALA A 441 -25.62 -1.01 -13.81
N GLY A 442 -26.07 -0.91 -12.56
CA GLY A 442 -27.45 -0.57 -12.21
C GLY A 442 -28.43 -1.58 -12.83
N THR A 443 -29.34 -1.10 -13.69
CA THR A 443 -30.30 -1.93 -14.42
C THR A 443 -29.82 -2.42 -15.78
N SER A 444 -28.69 -1.90 -16.28
CA SER A 444 -28.18 -2.19 -17.62
C SER A 444 -27.21 -3.36 -17.60
N GLU A 445 -27.41 -4.32 -18.49
CA GLU A 445 -26.47 -5.43 -18.67
C GLU A 445 -25.24 -4.96 -19.42
N LEU A 446 -24.04 -5.27 -18.88
CA LEU A 446 -22.77 -4.98 -19.51
C LEU A 446 -22.43 -6.04 -20.56
N ARG A 447 -21.90 -5.59 -21.69
CA ARG A 447 -21.49 -6.47 -22.78
C ARG A 447 -20.26 -7.29 -22.38
N ARG A 448 -20.25 -8.57 -22.71
CA ARG A 448 -19.04 -9.40 -22.67
C ARG A 448 -18.11 -8.99 -23.80
N LEU A 449 -16.84 -8.78 -23.48
CA LEU A 449 -15.77 -8.38 -24.40
C LEU A 449 -14.62 -9.40 -24.29
N GLU A 450 -14.13 -9.88 -25.42
CA GLU A 450 -13.00 -10.81 -25.43
C GLU A 450 -11.97 -10.36 -26.48
N PRO A 451 -10.77 -9.99 -26.07
CA PRO A 451 -10.36 -9.53 -24.73
C PRO A 451 -10.95 -8.15 -24.41
N LEU A 452 -10.87 -7.71 -23.15
CA LEU A 452 -11.12 -6.32 -22.80
C LEU A 452 -10.11 -5.46 -23.57
N GLY A 453 -10.49 -5.05 -24.77
CA GLY A 453 -9.59 -4.34 -25.68
C GLY A 453 -9.16 -2.98 -25.17
N ALA A 454 -8.15 -2.39 -25.79
CA ALA A 454 -7.69 -1.02 -25.53
C ALA A 454 -8.75 0.06 -25.83
N SER A 455 -9.84 -0.28 -26.50
CA SER A 455 -10.91 0.61 -26.97
C SER A 455 -11.89 1.10 -25.90
N GLY A 456 -11.49 1.19 -24.64
CA GLY A 456 -12.07 2.08 -23.63
C GLY A 456 -13.54 1.89 -23.20
N GLY A 457 -14.31 0.99 -23.77
CA GLY A 457 -15.73 0.83 -23.48
C GLY A 457 -16.02 0.04 -22.20
N ASN A 458 -17.19 0.31 -21.59
CA ASN A 458 -17.72 -0.49 -20.49
C ASN A 458 -18.05 -1.91 -20.95
N GLY A 459 -17.76 -2.89 -20.08
CA GLY A 459 -17.97 -4.29 -20.38
C GLY A 459 -17.20 -5.20 -19.44
N TRP A 460 -17.22 -6.50 -19.72
CA TRP A 460 -16.50 -7.46 -18.89
C TRP A 460 -15.87 -8.56 -19.73
N SER A 461 -14.79 -9.12 -19.19
CA SER A 461 -14.15 -10.32 -19.75
C SER A 461 -14.00 -11.38 -18.70
N TRP A 462 -13.96 -12.63 -19.14
CA TRP A 462 -13.80 -13.81 -18.30
C TRP A 462 -12.73 -14.73 -18.87
N ASN A 463 -11.88 -15.26 -18.01
CA ASN A 463 -10.87 -16.21 -18.42
C ASN A 463 -11.04 -17.59 -17.71
N LYS A 464 -10.36 -18.61 -18.25
CA LYS A 464 -10.41 -19.98 -17.71
C LYS A 464 -9.83 -20.12 -16.29
N ALA A 465 -9.07 -19.15 -15.81
CA ALA A 465 -8.54 -19.13 -14.45
C ALA A 465 -9.56 -18.65 -13.41
N GLY A 466 -10.80 -18.37 -13.81
CA GLY A 466 -11.85 -17.87 -12.93
C GLY A 466 -11.73 -16.37 -12.63
N LEU A 467 -11.08 -15.61 -13.51
CA LEU A 467 -10.97 -14.16 -13.37
C LEU A 467 -12.02 -13.46 -14.22
N LEU A 468 -12.79 -12.62 -13.55
CA LEU A 468 -13.68 -11.65 -14.15
C LEU A 468 -13.04 -10.26 -14.01
N THR A 469 -12.85 -9.59 -15.15
CA THR A 469 -12.50 -8.17 -15.18
C THR A 469 -13.69 -7.37 -15.69
N VAL A 470 -14.12 -6.39 -14.91
CA VAL A 470 -15.26 -5.52 -15.25
C VAL A 470 -14.76 -4.09 -15.38
N ARG A 471 -15.01 -3.47 -16.53
CA ARG A 471 -14.84 -2.03 -16.75
C ARG A 471 -16.22 -1.37 -16.76
N HIS A 472 -16.40 -0.37 -15.93
CA HIS A 472 -17.72 0.22 -15.70
C HIS A 472 -17.62 1.70 -15.30
N ASP A 473 -18.71 2.43 -15.49
CA ASP A 473 -18.88 3.77 -14.93
C ASP A 473 -19.18 3.71 -13.43
N ARG A 474 -19.30 4.88 -12.79
CA ARG A 474 -19.75 4.99 -11.40
C ARG A 474 -21.13 4.35 -11.21
N GLY A 475 -21.36 3.73 -10.07
CA GLY A 475 -22.64 3.16 -9.70
C GLY A 475 -22.54 1.77 -9.09
N VAL A 476 -23.68 1.09 -9.03
CA VAL A 476 -23.79 -0.28 -8.49
C VAL A 476 -23.46 -1.27 -9.58
N ILE A 477 -22.55 -2.18 -9.29
CA ILE A 477 -22.22 -3.33 -10.14
C ILE A 477 -22.73 -4.59 -9.46
N THR A 478 -23.40 -5.45 -10.25
CA THR A 478 -23.88 -6.75 -9.79
C THR A 478 -23.39 -7.84 -10.75
N VAL A 479 -22.79 -8.86 -10.18
CA VAL A 479 -22.32 -10.07 -10.88
C VAL A 479 -23.19 -11.23 -10.40
N GLU A 480 -23.84 -11.95 -11.33
CA GLU A 480 -24.75 -13.05 -11.00
C GLU A 480 -24.27 -14.36 -11.60
N ALA A 481 -24.31 -15.42 -10.79
CA ALA A 481 -24.13 -16.80 -11.21
C ALA A 481 -25.28 -17.29 -12.10
N PRO A 482 -25.08 -18.34 -12.90
CA PRO A 482 -26.18 -19.13 -13.43
C PRO A 482 -27.03 -19.64 -12.25
N ARG A 483 -28.34 -19.58 -12.37
CA ARG A 483 -29.23 -20.26 -11.41
C ARG A 483 -28.96 -21.76 -11.48
N PRO A 484 -28.89 -22.46 -10.35
CA PRO A 484 -28.74 -23.91 -10.34
C PRO A 484 -29.88 -24.63 -11.07
#